data_1bdf67736d3771a972a8b947fb6ccc71
#
_entry.id   1bdf67736d3771a972a8b947fb6ccc71
#
_cell.length_a   1.000
_cell.length_b   1.000
_cell.length_c   1.000
_cell.angle_alpha   90.00
_cell.angle_beta   90.00
_cell.angle_gamma   90.00
#
_symmetry.space_group_name_H-M   'P 1'
#
loop_
_entity.id
_entity.type
_entity.pdbx_description
1 polymer ?
#
loop_
_entity_poly.entity_id
_entity_poly.type
_entity_poly.pdbx_seq_one_letter_code
_entity_poly.pdbx_strand_id
1 'polypeptide(L)'
;MADETKKSVAVVGAGVIGASIAFELQRRGLDVTLIDKGEPGRGTSFGNMASIALDFAAGSGPSTWKKIPGWLLDPEGPVWLRPSYVARMLPWFLRFLAAGRPSRLREIEDAGMRLSNRALGDFKEMLEAIGAPELMTEEGCLAIYETEAEFAADRGHLAMMQRYGLDFEVLSNGAIQYYEPTLSPAIAKAVLLPDNKSIRDPYKLVVKLTDAAKAAGTTFVSGTVRNIERRGDGTAVVLLEDGRRIEAGSVVLAAGVHTRFLAEKLGEPIPLETERGYHTQIMKPGIAMRYSVIWPHRAFMVTPTAGGIRVGGNVELAGLDAAPDFRRPRVLVRHAQRALPGLKVEETTEWMGHRPALPDTIPIISPSSKMPGVFYATGHGHLGLTFSATTALVIADMVTGLKPSLDMTPFRIDRY
;
A
#
# COMPACT_ATOMS: atom_id res chain seq x y z
N MET A 1 -0.32 9.92 -37.78
CA MET A 1 -0.03 10.65 -36.52
C MET A 1 -1.20 10.62 -35.51
N ALA A 2 -2.45 10.97 -35.87
CA ALA A 2 -3.58 10.94 -34.91
C ALA A 2 -3.95 9.53 -34.37
N ASP A 3 -3.63 8.45 -35.08
CA ASP A 3 -3.93 7.07 -34.67
C ASP A 3 -2.87 6.50 -33.71
N GLU A 4 -1.61 6.94 -33.84
CA GLU A 4 -0.51 6.54 -32.93
C GLU A 4 -0.62 7.21 -31.56
N THR A 5 -1.06 8.48 -31.52
CA THR A 5 -1.24 9.22 -30.25
C THR A 5 -2.35 8.60 -29.40
N LYS A 6 -3.36 7.97 -29.99
CA LYS A 6 -4.44 7.27 -29.26
C LYS A 6 -3.97 6.00 -28.55
N LYS A 7 -2.84 5.42 -28.96
CA LYS A 7 -2.24 4.22 -28.35
C LYS A 7 -1.19 4.56 -27.29
N SER A 8 -0.84 5.84 -27.12
CA SER A 8 0.17 6.26 -26.15
C SER A 8 -0.42 6.56 -24.78
N VAL A 9 0.31 6.20 -23.72
CA VAL A 9 -0.13 6.38 -22.33
C VAL A 9 1.01 6.96 -21.49
N ALA A 10 0.74 8.07 -20.80
CA ALA A 10 1.64 8.60 -19.80
C ALA A 10 1.24 8.11 -18.40
N VAL A 11 2.12 7.40 -17.71
CA VAL A 11 1.92 6.94 -16.32
C VAL A 11 2.73 7.84 -15.39
N VAL A 12 2.05 8.57 -14.51
CA VAL A 12 2.66 9.53 -13.58
C VAL A 12 2.84 8.87 -12.21
N GLY A 13 4.09 8.69 -11.83
CA GLY A 13 4.51 7.98 -10.60
C GLY A 13 5.09 6.59 -10.91
N ALA A 14 6.36 6.35 -10.53
CA ALA A 14 7.06 5.08 -10.70
C ALA A 14 7.23 4.32 -9.36
N GLY A 15 6.24 4.43 -8.46
CA GLY A 15 6.06 3.52 -7.33
C GLY A 15 5.53 2.15 -7.81
N VAL A 16 5.29 1.21 -6.89
CA VAL A 16 4.84 -0.14 -7.23
C VAL A 16 3.55 -0.12 -8.08
N ILE A 17 2.61 0.79 -7.80
CA ILE A 17 1.37 0.92 -8.59
C ILE A 17 1.68 1.34 -10.02
N GLY A 18 2.39 2.45 -10.21
CA GLY A 18 2.69 2.96 -11.55
C GLY A 18 3.61 2.05 -12.36
N ALA A 19 4.60 1.40 -11.74
CA ALA A 19 5.47 0.45 -12.39
C ALA A 19 4.70 -0.80 -12.87
N SER A 20 3.78 -1.33 -12.04
CA SER A 20 2.91 -2.45 -12.43
C SER A 20 1.98 -2.07 -13.58
N ILE A 21 1.40 -0.85 -13.54
CA ILE A 21 0.54 -0.34 -14.61
C ILE A 21 1.33 -0.17 -15.91
N ALA A 22 2.52 0.45 -15.85
CA ALA A 22 3.36 0.65 -17.02
C ALA A 22 3.75 -0.69 -17.66
N PHE A 23 4.14 -1.67 -16.86
CA PHE A 23 4.44 -3.03 -17.32
C PHE A 23 3.23 -3.67 -18.02
N GLU A 24 2.05 -3.62 -17.40
CA GLU A 24 0.85 -4.26 -17.95
C GLU A 24 0.35 -3.56 -19.24
N LEU A 25 0.37 -2.23 -19.28
CA LEU A 25 0.01 -1.47 -20.50
C LEU A 25 0.97 -1.77 -21.67
N GLN A 26 2.28 -1.87 -21.37
CA GLN A 26 3.28 -2.25 -22.35
C GLN A 26 3.06 -3.67 -22.89
N ARG A 27 2.71 -4.64 -22.00
CA ARG A 27 2.34 -6.01 -22.41
C ARG A 27 1.14 -6.04 -23.34
N ARG A 28 0.23 -5.07 -23.23
CA ARG A 28 -0.93 -4.93 -24.14
C ARG A 28 -0.62 -4.18 -25.43
N GLY A 29 0.65 -3.85 -25.67
CA GLY A 29 1.12 -3.21 -26.90
C GLY A 29 0.84 -1.72 -27.01
N LEU A 30 0.66 -1.02 -25.86
CA LEU A 30 0.57 0.42 -25.84
C LEU A 30 1.96 1.06 -25.76
N ASP A 31 2.11 2.26 -26.31
CA ASP A 31 3.32 3.07 -26.16
C ASP A 31 3.29 3.79 -24.80
N VAL A 32 4.16 3.41 -23.89
CA VAL A 32 4.12 3.85 -22.50
C VAL A 32 5.27 4.79 -22.16
N THR A 33 4.93 5.96 -21.61
CA THR A 33 5.89 6.86 -20.96
C THR A 33 5.66 6.85 -19.46
N LEU A 34 6.61 6.30 -18.69
CA LEU A 34 6.60 6.30 -17.22
C LEU A 34 7.35 7.53 -16.70
N ILE A 35 6.68 8.34 -15.87
CA ILE A 35 7.20 9.64 -15.40
C ILE A 35 7.31 9.63 -13.88
N ASP A 36 8.48 9.95 -13.33
CA ASP A 36 8.66 10.18 -11.90
C ASP A 36 9.71 11.26 -11.63
N LYS A 37 9.59 11.98 -10.52
CA LYS A 37 10.57 12.98 -10.07
C LYS A 37 11.88 12.37 -9.58
N GLY A 38 11.89 11.09 -9.24
CA GLY A 38 13.02 10.36 -8.70
C GLY A 38 13.24 9.03 -9.42
N GLU A 39 14.10 8.20 -8.84
CA GLU A 39 14.29 6.83 -9.31
C GLU A 39 13.06 5.97 -9.04
N PRO A 40 12.70 5.04 -9.94
CA PRO A 40 11.61 4.11 -9.70
C PRO A 40 11.73 3.37 -8.37
N GLY A 41 10.64 3.28 -7.64
CA GLY A 41 10.56 2.56 -6.37
C GLY A 41 11.11 3.28 -5.14
N ARG A 42 11.79 4.42 -5.26
CA ARG A 42 12.43 5.14 -4.14
C ARG A 42 11.47 5.92 -3.24
N GLY A 43 10.20 6.07 -3.64
CA GLY A 43 9.16 6.66 -2.80
C GLY A 43 8.65 5.69 -1.71
N THR A 44 7.37 5.74 -1.41
CA THR A 44 6.72 4.89 -0.37
C THR A 44 6.91 3.39 -0.62
N SER A 45 7.10 2.98 -1.86
CA SER A 45 7.33 1.57 -2.24
C SER A 45 8.67 1.02 -1.74
N PHE A 46 9.69 1.86 -1.51
CA PHE A 46 11.00 1.44 -1.01
C PHE A 46 10.92 0.80 0.37
N GLY A 47 10.18 1.42 1.28
CA GLY A 47 10.19 1.08 2.69
C GLY A 47 8.88 0.53 3.23
N ASN A 48 8.01 -0.03 2.38
CA ASN A 48 6.83 -0.74 2.87
C ASN A 48 7.21 -2.00 3.64
N MET A 49 6.24 -2.60 4.34
CA MET A 49 6.49 -3.78 5.18
C MET A 49 6.60 -5.09 4.40
N ALA A 50 6.73 -5.03 3.08
CA ALA A 50 6.93 -6.20 2.22
C ALA A 50 5.81 -7.25 2.31
N SER A 51 4.64 -6.90 2.80
CA SER A 51 3.53 -7.83 3.03
C SER A 51 2.49 -7.75 1.91
N ILE A 52 2.07 -8.92 1.46
CA ILE A 52 0.86 -9.17 0.68
C ILE A 52 -0.19 -9.66 1.68
N ALA A 53 -1.05 -8.77 2.15
CA ALA A 53 -2.08 -9.05 3.14
C ALA A 53 -3.45 -9.11 2.45
N LEU A 54 -4.16 -10.24 2.61
CA LEU A 54 -5.45 -10.47 1.96
C LEU A 54 -6.64 -10.22 2.88
N ASP A 55 -6.38 -10.12 4.17
CA ASP A 55 -7.35 -9.88 5.22
C ASP A 55 -7.72 -8.39 5.33
N PHE A 56 -8.38 -7.86 4.28
CA PHE A 56 -8.78 -6.45 4.25
C PHE A 56 -9.71 -6.13 5.41
N ALA A 57 -9.27 -5.22 6.26
CA ALA A 57 -10.09 -4.64 7.33
C ALA A 57 -10.31 -3.15 7.09
N ALA A 58 -11.56 -2.70 7.22
CA ALA A 58 -11.86 -1.27 7.20
C ALA A 58 -11.13 -0.55 8.34
N GLY A 59 -10.41 0.52 8.01
CA GLY A 59 -9.56 1.24 8.98
C GLY A 59 -10.36 1.92 10.10
N SER A 60 -11.62 2.30 9.83
CA SER A 60 -12.52 2.95 10.79
C SER A 60 -13.64 2.02 11.22
N GLY A 61 -14.08 2.13 12.46
CA GLY A 61 -15.22 1.39 13.01
C GLY A 61 -15.37 1.60 14.52
N PRO A 62 -16.48 1.16 15.14
CA PRO A 62 -16.75 1.37 16.55
C PRO A 62 -15.66 0.84 17.50
N SER A 63 -14.99 -0.26 17.13
CA SER A 63 -13.86 -0.82 17.88
C SER A 63 -12.63 0.09 17.81
N THR A 64 -12.34 0.65 16.63
CA THR A 64 -11.26 1.60 16.39
C THR A 64 -11.52 2.91 17.15
N TRP A 65 -12.75 3.44 17.09
CA TRP A 65 -13.09 4.71 17.76
C TRP A 65 -12.86 4.69 19.25
N LYS A 66 -13.18 3.56 19.91
CA LYS A 66 -12.93 3.37 21.35
C LYS A 66 -11.43 3.39 21.70
N LYS A 67 -10.55 3.01 20.78
CA LYS A 67 -9.10 2.94 20.99
C LYS A 67 -8.40 4.27 20.71
N ILE A 68 -8.96 5.14 19.84
CA ILE A 68 -8.34 6.40 19.40
C ILE A 68 -7.88 7.29 20.58
N PRO A 69 -8.71 7.58 21.62
CA PRO A 69 -8.24 8.43 22.72
C PRO A 69 -7.01 7.86 23.44
N GLY A 70 -6.98 6.55 23.69
CA GLY A 70 -5.83 5.87 24.28
C GLY A 70 -4.58 5.94 23.40
N TRP A 71 -4.73 5.74 22.09
CA TRP A 71 -3.62 5.82 21.16
C TRP A 71 -3.00 7.23 21.04
N LEU A 72 -3.85 8.27 21.09
CA LEU A 72 -3.39 9.67 20.99
C LEU A 72 -2.72 10.15 22.29
N LEU A 73 -3.08 9.56 23.42
CA LEU A 73 -2.49 9.90 24.73
C LEU A 73 -1.23 9.09 25.05
N ASP A 74 -1.02 7.97 24.34
CA ASP A 74 0.17 7.13 24.53
C ASP A 74 1.33 7.62 23.66
N PRO A 75 2.44 8.12 24.25
CA PRO A 75 3.60 8.56 23.49
C PRO A 75 4.26 7.44 22.67
N GLU A 76 4.08 6.19 23.07
CA GLU A 76 4.56 4.99 22.38
C GLU A 76 3.45 4.32 21.54
N GLY A 77 2.26 4.92 21.49
CA GLY A 77 1.10 4.40 20.80
C GLY A 77 1.27 4.27 19.27
N PRO A 78 0.41 3.46 18.65
CA PRO A 78 0.51 3.16 17.21
C PRO A 78 0.19 4.36 16.31
N VAL A 79 -0.56 5.35 16.83
CA VAL A 79 -0.98 6.54 16.08
C VAL A 79 -0.52 7.80 16.78
N TRP A 80 0.07 8.68 16.03
CA TRP A 80 0.47 10.01 16.51
C TRP A 80 -0.10 11.10 15.61
N LEU A 81 -0.81 12.04 16.19
CA LEU A 81 -1.27 13.25 15.52
C LEU A 81 -0.45 14.44 16.02
N ARG A 82 0.33 15.06 15.12
CA ARG A 82 1.13 16.21 15.47
C ARG A 82 0.21 17.40 15.84
N PRO A 83 0.39 18.05 17.01
CA PRO A 83 -0.51 19.11 17.47
C PRO A 83 -0.73 20.24 16.45
N SER A 84 0.32 20.65 15.74
CA SER A 84 0.25 21.67 14.70
C SER A 84 -0.55 21.25 13.46
N TYR A 85 -0.88 19.96 13.31
CA TYR A 85 -1.59 19.41 12.16
C TYR A 85 -3.07 19.08 12.44
N VAL A 86 -3.51 19.16 13.70
CA VAL A 86 -4.87 18.79 14.14
C VAL A 86 -5.95 19.50 13.35
N ALA A 87 -5.84 20.84 13.20
CA ALA A 87 -6.86 21.63 12.51
C ALA A 87 -7.00 21.23 11.03
N ARG A 88 -5.91 20.90 10.35
CA ARG A 88 -5.91 20.45 8.95
C ARG A 88 -6.48 19.02 8.80
N MET A 89 -6.25 18.16 9.79
CA MET A 89 -6.76 16.79 9.78
C MET A 89 -8.26 16.70 10.08
N LEU A 90 -8.87 17.71 10.70
CA LEU A 90 -10.25 17.62 11.19
C LEU A 90 -11.26 17.23 10.09
N PRO A 91 -11.26 17.84 8.88
CA PRO A 91 -12.19 17.43 7.81
C PRO A 91 -12.01 15.98 7.37
N TRP A 92 -10.76 15.53 7.26
CA TRP A 92 -10.44 14.14 6.92
C TRP A 92 -10.91 13.19 8.03
N PHE A 93 -10.64 13.54 9.27
CA PHE A 93 -11.01 12.74 10.44
C PHE A 93 -12.53 12.58 10.60
N LEU A 94 -13.30 13.64 10.34
CA LEU A 94 -14.76 13.56 10.34
C LEU A 94 -15.29 12.60 9.27
N ARG A 95 -14.70 12.60 8.08
CA ARG A 95 -15.01 11.63 7.03
C ARG A 95 -14.60 10.20 7.40
N PHE A 96 -13.45 10.04 8.05
CA PHE A 96 -12.99 8.75 8.57
C PHE A 96 -13.96 8.18 9.61
N LEU A 97 -14.44 8.98 10.55
CA LEU A 97 -15.48 8.56 11.50
C LEU A 97 -16.80 8.22 10.79
N ALA A 98 -17.19 9.01 9.80
CA ALA A 98 -18.41 8.75 9.03
C ALA A 98 -18.32 7.43 8.22
N ALA A 99 -17.16 7.11 7.67
CA ALA A 99 -16.89 5.86 6.96
C ALA A 99 -17.04 4.63 7.89
N GLY A 100 -16.69 4.76 9.17
CA GLY A 100 -16.78 3.69 10.17
C GLY A 100 -18.18 3.43 10.72
N ARG A 101 -19.24 4.05 10.19
CA ARG A 101 -20.63 3.74 10.58
C ARG A 101 -20.99 2.30 10.20
N PRO A 102 -21.72 1.56 11.03
CA PRO A 102 -22.04 0.15 10.77
C PRO A 102 -22.66 -0.13 9.40
N SER A 103 -23.48 0.80 8.88
CA SER A 103 -24.08 0.69 7.54
C SER A 103 -23.05 0.78 6.39
N ARG A 104 -21.96 1.51 6.61
CA ARG A 104 -20.90 1.71 5.59
C ARG A 104 -19.77 0.68 5.71
N LEU A 105 -19.52 0.16 6.91
CA LEU A 105 -18.44 -0.78 7.18
C LEU A 105 -18.52 -2.01 6.27
N ARG A 106 -19.71 -2.60 6.13
CA ARG A 106 -19.91 -3.77 5.29
C ARG A 106 -19.62 -3.47 3.82
N GLU A 107 -20.09 -2.35 3.31
CA GLU A 107 -19.83 -1.92 1.92
C GLU A 107 -18.34 -1.72 1.67
N ILE A 108 -17.62 -1.15 2.65
CA ILE A 108 -16.17 -0.94 2.59
C ILE A 108 -15.42 -2.29 2.62
N GLU A 109 -15.80 -3.20 3.53
CA GLU A 109 -15.24 -4.55 3.60
C GLU A 109 -15.47 -5.31 2.29
N ASP A 110 -16.72 -5.31 1.77
CA ASP A 110 -17.07 -5.97 0.52
C ASP A 110 -16.25 -5.41 -0.67
N ALA A 111 -16.07 -4.09 -0.72
CA ALA A 111 -15.26 -3.45 -1.76
C ALA A 111 -13.77 -3.86 -1.65
N GLY A 112 -13.18 -3.78 -0.47
CA GLY A 112 -11.79 -4.18 -0.25
C GLY A 112 -11.55 -5.65 -0.56
N MET A 113 -12.46 -6.53 -0.12
CA MET A 113 -12.37 -7.96 -0.38
C MET A 113 -12.51 -8.34 -1.85
N ARG A 114 -13.18 -7.53 -2.70
CA ARG A 114 -13.16 -7.73 -4.16
C ARG A 114 -11.75 -7.65 -4.74
N LEU A 115 -10.92 -6.72 -4.26
CA LEU A 115 -9.51 -6.63 -4.65
C LEU A 115 -8.69 -7.75 -4.01
N SER A 116 -8.89 -8.00 -2.71
CA SER A 116 -8.14 -9.01 -1.95
C SER A 116 -8.27 -10.41 -2.54
N ASN A 117 -9.47 -10.81 -2.93
CA ASN A 117 -9.75 -12.15 -3.49
C ASN A 117 -8.99 -12.43 -4.80
N ARG A 118 -8.54 -11.40 -5.50
CA ARG A 118 -7.74 -11.55 -6.72
C ARG A 118 -6.25 -11.32 -6.48
N ALA A 119 -5.93 -10.53 -5.45
CA ALA A 119 -4.62 -9.93 -5.28
C ALA A 119 -3.47 -10.94 -5.33
N LEU A 120 -3.59 -12.09 -4.67
CA LEU A 120 -2.53 -13.10 -4.64
C LEU A 120 -2.33 -13.76 -6.02
N GLY A 121 -3.41 -14.12 -6.70
CA GLY A 121 -3.35 -14.72 -8.04
C GLY A 121 -2.75 -13.77 -9.06
N ASP A 122 -3.32 -12.57 -9.16
CA ASP A 122 -2.83 -11.52 -10.07
C ASP A 122 -1.34 -11.17 -9.78
N PHE A 123 -0.94 -11.19 -8.51
CA PHE A 123 0.44 -10.89 -8.11
C PHE A 123 1.41 -12.01 -8.50
N LYS A 124 1.03 -13.28 -8.34
CA LYS A 124 1.82 -14.43 -8.80
C LYS A 124 2.04 -14.39 -10.31
N GLU A 125 0.97 -14.19 -11.07
CA GLU A 125 1.05 -14.04 -12.54
C GLU A 125 1.97 -12.88 -12.96
N MET A 126 1.91 -11.76 -12.26
CA MET A 126 2.80 -10.62 -12.51
C MET A 126 4.27 -10.98 -12.23
N LEU A 127 4.57 -11.68 -11.13
CA LEU A 127 5.93 -12.12 -10.80
C LEU A 127 6.49 -13.11 -11.82
N GLU A 128 5.69 -14.05 -12.26
CA GLU A 128 6.05 -14.99 -13.34
C GLU A 128 6.34 -14.25 -14.64
N ALA A 129 5.49 -13.28 -15.00
CA ALA A 129 5.64 -12.50 -16.23
C ALA A 129 6.91 -11.63 -16.26
N ILE A 130 7.41 -11.18 -15.10
CA ILE A 130 8.71 -10.46 -15.01
C ILE A 130 9.88 -11.38 -14.68
N GLY A 131 9.68 -12.70 -14.66
CA GLY A 131 10.74 -13.69 -14.37
C GLY A 131 11.34 -13.55 -12.98
N ALA A 132 10.51 -13.30 -11.96
CA ALA A 132 10.95 -13.08 -10.57
C ALA A 132 10.04 -13.73 -9.51
N PRO A 133 9.57 -14.98 -9.71
CA PRO A 133 8.70 -15.64 -8.74
C PRO A 133 9.37 -15.83 -7.37
N GLU A 134 10.70 -15.93 -7.34
CA GLU A 134 11.52 -16.07 -6.13
C GLU A 134 11.46 -14.86 -5.18
N LEU A 135 10.94 -13.72 -5.63
CA LEU A 135 10.76 -12.54 -4.77
C LEU A 135 9.65 -12.73 -3.73
N MET A 136 8.68 -13.60 -3.98
CA MET A 136 7.63 -13.91 -3.01
C MET A 136 8.04 -15.09 -2.12
N THR A 137 7.70 -15.03 -0.84
CA THR A 137 7.91 -16.13 0.10
C THR A 137 6.84 -17.19 -0.05
N GLU A 138 7.18 -18.46 0.27
CA GLU A 138 6.21 -19.53 0.37
C GLU A 138 5.45 -19.50 1.70
N GLU A 139 6.13 -19.06 2.75
CA GLU A 139 5.58 -18.97 4.10
C GLU A 139 4.52 -17.86 4.18
N GLY A 140 3.56 -18.10 5.10
CA GLY A 140 2.50 -17.14 5.42
C GLY A 140 2.93 -16.05 6.40
N CYS A 141 1.94 -15.51 7.12
CA CYS A 141 2.13 -14.53 8.18
C CYS A 141 1.57 -15.07 9.51
N LEU A 142 2.20 -14.75 10.62
CA LEU A 142 1.72 -15.05 11.96
C LEU A 142 1.21 -13.79 12.64
N ALA A 143 -0.07 -13.72 12.96
CA ALA A 143 -0.61 -12.71 13.86
C ALA A 143 -0.43 -13.20 15.30
N ILE A 144 0.35 -12.48 16.13
CA ILE A 144 0.70 -12.90 17.49
C ILE A 144 -0.06 -12.12 18.55
N TYR A 145 -0.34 -12.78 19.67
CA TYR A 145 -1.05 -12.24 20.82
C TYR A 145 -0.31 -12.66 22.10
N GLU A 146 0.09 -11.69 22.90
CA GLU A 146 0.80 -11.94 24.14
C GLU A 146 -0.10 -12.53 25.22
N THR A 147 -1.40 -12.19 25.18
CA THR A 147 -2.38 -12.63 26.16
C THR A 147 -3.65 -13.16 25.48
N GLU A 148 -4.39 -14.01 26.20
CA GLU A 148 -5.73 -14.44 25.77
C GLU A 148 -6.71 -13.25 25.60
N ALA A 149 -6.52 -12.17 26.38
CA ALA A 149 -7.34 -10.96 26.25
C ALA A 149 -7.08 -10.21 24.93
N GLU A 150 -5.81 -10.11 24.50
CA GLU A 150 -5.47 -9.56 23.18
C GLU A 150 -6.11 -10.36 22.04
N PHE A 151 -6.02 -11.69 22.12
CA PHE A 151 -6.63 -12.59 21.14
C PHE A 151 -8.17 -12.46 21.13
N ALA A 152 -8.78 -12.41 22.33
CA ALA A 152 -10.22 -12.23 22.43
C ALA A 152 -10.70 -10.88 21.87
N ALA A 153 -9.87 -9.83 21.96
CA ALA A 153 -10.19 -8.52 21.41
C ALA A 153 -10.19 -8.48 19.86
N ASP A 154 -9.56 -9.47 19.22
CA ASP A 154 -9.46 -9.57 17.75
C ASP A 154 -10.52 -10.51 17.12
N ARG A 155 -11.45 -11.07 17.91
CA ARG A 155 -12.50 -11.97 17.42
C ARG A 155 -13.34 -11.39 16.28
N GLY A 156 -13.53 -10.06 16.27
CA GLY A 156 -14.26 -9.39 15.20
C GLY A 156 -13.56 -9.51 13.84
N HIS A 157 -12.24 -9.42 13.83
CA HIS A 157 -11.42 -9.62 12.63
C HIS A 157 -11.47 -11.08 12.16
N LEU A 158 -11.30 -12.04 13.07
CA LEU A 158 -11.44 -13.47 12.75
C LEU A 158 -12.81 -13.82 12.18
N ALA A 159 -13.88 -13.25 12.75
CA ALA A 159 -15.24 -13.44 12.23
C ALA A 159 -15.42 -12.82 10.83
N MET A 160 -14.76 -11.70 10.54
CA MET A 160 -14.71 -11.12 9.20
C MET A 160 -14.00 -12.06 8.24
N MET A 161 -12.82 -12.59 8.59
CA MET A 161 -12.08 -13.54 7.77
C MET A 161 -12.92 -14.78 7.44
N GLN A 162 -13.58 -15.39 8.42
CA GLN A 162 -14.49 -16.52 8.21
C GLN A 162 -15.62 -16.18 7.24
N ARG A 163 -16.20 -14.98 7.36
CA ARG A 163 -17.30 -14.51 6.49
C ARG A 163 -16.88 -14.46 5.02
N TYR A 164 -15.63 -14.07 4.77
CA TYR A 164 -15.09 -13.96 3.41
C TYR A 164 -14.34 -15.20 2.93
N GLY A 165 -14.35 -16.29 3.72
CA GLY A 165 -13.73 -17.56 3.35
C GLY A 165 -12.21 -17.51 3.30
N LEU A 166 -11.58 -16.62 4.08
CA LEU A 166 -10.13 -16.57 4.22
C LEU A 166 -9.66 -17.67 5.15
N ASP A 167 -8.64 -18.39 4.72
CA ASP A 167 -8.04 -19.48 5.50
C ASP A 167 -7.17 -18.91 6.64
N PHE A 168 -7.36 -19.47 7.83
CA PHE A 168 -6.49 -19.22 8.97
C PHE A 168 -6.52 -20.36 9.98
N GLU A 169 -5.44 -20.51 10.75
CA GLU A 169 -5.32 -21.50 11.81
C GLU A 169 -4.95 -20.84 13.14
N VAL A 170 -5.67 -21.17 14.21
CA VAL A 170 -5.35 -20.69 15.56
C VAL A 170 -4.35 -21.64 16.22
N LEU A 171 -3.18 -21.10 16.56
CA LEU A 171 -2.07 -21.84 17.14
C LEU A 171 -1.97 -21.63 18.66
N SER A 172 -1.68 -22.69 19.39
CA SER A 172 -1.26 -22.68 20.80
C SER A 172 0.25 -22.71 20.94
N ASN A 173 0.76 -22.49 22.17
CA ASN A 173 2.19 -22.30 22.45
C ASN A 173 3.13 -23.29 21.74
N GLY A 174 2.87 -24.60 21.85
CA GLY A 174 3.73 -25.62 21.23
C GLY A 174 3.77 -25.53 19.70
N ALA A 175 2.61 -25.29 19.08
CA ALA A 175 2.51 -25.10 17.64
C ALA A 175 3.20 -23.81 17.17
N ILE A 176 3.11 -22.72 17.95
CA ILE A 176 3.79 -21.46 17.64
C ILE A 176 5.30 -21.68 17.49
N GLN A 177 5.90 -22.39 18.44
CA GLN A 177 7.35 -22.69 18.44
C GLN A 177 7.76 -23.64 17.29
N TYR A 178 6.85 -24.48 16.80
CA TYR A 178 7.08 -25.32 15.62
C TYR A 178 7.14 -24.48 14.33
N TYR A 179 6.21 -23.54 14.15
CA TYR A 179 6.18 -22.68 12.99
C TYR A 179 7.30 -21.64 13.00
N GLU A 180 7.50 -20.95 14.13
CA GLU A 180 8.50 -19.89 14.27
C GLU A 180 9.24 -20.00 15.63
N PRO A 181 10.35 -20.78 15.65
CA PRO A 181 11.13 -21.04 16.88
C PRO A 181 11.75 -19.79 17.49
N THR A 182 11.90 -18.71 16.74
CA THR A 182 12.49 -17.46 17.21
C THR A 182 11.55 -16.61 18.06
N LEU A 183 10.25 -16.91 18.03
CA LEU A 183 9.26 -16.21 18.85
C LEU A 183 9.43 -16.55 20.34
N SER A 184 9.11 -15.55 21.16
CA SER A 184 9.09 -15.70 22.62
C SER A 184 8.09 -16.76 23.06
N PRO A 185 8.45 -17.67 23.98
CA PRO A 185 7.50 -18.60 24.58
C PRO A 185 6.41 -17.92 25.41
N ALA A 186 6.54 -16.63 25.69
CA ALA A 186 5.53 -15.84 26.38
C ALA A 186 4.33 -15.45 25.46
N ILE A 187 4.40 -15.69 24.15
CA ILE A 187 3.28 -15.50 23.23
C ILE A 187 2.21 -16.55 23.53
N ALA A 188 1.04 -16.10 23.96
CA ALA A 188 -0.04 -17.00 24.38
C ALA A 188 -0.78 -17.66 23.20
N LYS A 189 -1.00 -16.89 22.12
CA LYS A 189 -1.68 -17.34 20.89
C LYS A 189 -1.02 -16.79 19.66
N ALA A 190 -1.19 -17.48 18.54
CA ALA A 190 -0.96 -16.94 17.21
C ALA A 190 -2.07 -17.38 16.26
N VAL A 191 -2.23 -16.63 15.18
CA VAL A 191 -3.07 -17.00 14.04
C VAL A 191 -2.17 -17.08 12.82
N LEU A 192 -2.08 -18.26 12.23
CA LEU A 192 -1.41 -18.46 10.95
C LEU A 192 -2.34 -18.01 9.83
N LEU A 193 -1.83 -17.15 8.97
CA LEU A 193 -2.46 -16.63 7.76
C LEU A 193 -1.68 -17.21 6.57
N PRO A 194 -2.06 -18.36 6.04
CA PRO A 194 -1.23 -19.11 5.08
C PRO A 194 -1.08 -18.37 3.74
N ASP A 195 -2.09 -17.60 3.33
CA ASP A 195 -2.13 -16.88 2.06
C ASP A 195 -1.57 -15.45 2.13
N ASN A 196 -1.34 -14.92 3.33
CA ASN A 196 -0.62 -13.67 3.49
C ASN A 196 0.87 -13.92 3.26
N LYS A 197 1.40 -13.41 2.14
CA LYS A 197 2.78 -13.64 1.71
C LYS A 197 3.68 -12.43 1.99
N SER A 198 4.97 -12.60 1.79
CA SER A 198 5.92 -11.50 1.86
C SER A 198 6.75 -11.39 0.58
N ILE A 199 7.18 -10.17 0.27
CA ILE A 199 8.12 -9.90 -0.83
C ILE A 199 9.51 -9.68 -0.23
N ARG A 200 10.46 -10.52 -0.60
CA ARG A 200 11.84 -10.50 -0.05
C ARG A 200 12.53 -9.15 -0.20
N ASP A 201 12.21 -8.42 -1.27
CA ASP A 201 12.74 -7.08 -1.54
C ASP A 201 11.74 -6.26 -2.37
N PRO A 202 10.94 -5.39 -1.72
CA PRO A 202 9.97 -4.54 -2.42
C PRO A 202 10.59 -3.55 -3.40
N TYR A 203 11.80 -3.06 -3.12
CA TYR A 203 12.50 -2.17 -4.05
C TYR A 203 12.93 -2.91 -5.31
N LYS A 204 13.54 -4.09 -5.15
CA LYS A 204 13.94 -4.94 -6.27
C LYS A 204 12.74 -5.34 -7.15
N LEU A 205 11.57 -5.56 -6.55
CA LEU A 205 10.34 -5.79 -7.30
C LEU A 205 10.03 -4.63 -8.25
N VAL A 206 10.05 -3.38 -7.76
CA VAL A 206 9.76 -2.20 -8.60
C VAL A 206 10.82 -2.03 -9.68
N VAL A 207 12.09 -2.25 -9.36
CA VAL A 207 13.18 -2.24 -10.35
C VAL A 207 12.93 -3.28 -11.45
N LYS A 208 12.63 -4.53 -11.08
CA LYS A 208 12.32 -5.60 -12.03
C LYS A 208 11.14 -5.27 -12.94
N LEU A 209 10.04 -4.74 -12.37
CA LEU A 209 8.87 -4.28 -13.14
C LEU A 209 9.24 -3.18 -14.15
N THR A 210 10.00 -2.19 -13.68
CA THR A 210 10.42 -1.06 -14.52
C THR A 210 11.38 -1.51 -15.62
N ASP A 211 12.32 -2.41 -15.31
CA ASP A 211 13.27 -2.94 -16.28
C ASP A 211 12.57 -3.80 -17.33
N ALA A 212 11.61 -4.65 -16.92
CA ALA A 212 10.80 -5.44 -17.84
C ALA A 212 9.96 -4.53 -18.76
N ALA A 213 9.34 -3.47 -18.19
CA ALA A 213 8.60 -2.49 -19.00
C ALA A 213 9.51 -1.77 -20.00
N LYS A 214 10.71 -1.32 -19.58
CA LYS A 214 11.70 -0.67 -20.45
C LYS A 214 12.20 -1.61 -21.56
N ALA A 215 12.52 -2.85 -21.22
CA ALA A 215 12.94 -3.86 -22.19
C ALA A 215 11.87 -4.12 -23.26
N ALA A 216 10.60 -3.94 -22.92
CA ALA A 216 9.47 -4.05 -23.84
C ALA A 216 9.14 -2.74 -24.59
N GLY A 217 9.87 -1.62 -24.32
CA GLY A 217 9.74 -0.35 -25.05
C GLY A 217 9.25 0.85 -24.24
N THR A 218 8.92 0.69 -22.95
CA THR A 218 8.53 1.84 -22.10
C THR A 218 9.64 2.87 -21.98
N THR A 219 9.33 4.13 -22.25
CA THR A 219 10.23 5.26 -22.02
C THR A 219 10.12 5.76 -20.58
N PHE A 220 11.24 5.88 -19.86
CA PHE A 220 11.26 6.53 -18.55
C PHE A 220 11.69 7.99 -18.66
N VAL A 221 10.91 8.89 -18.06
CA VAL A 221 11.20 10.32 -18.01
C VAL A 221 11.30 10.77 -16.55
N SER A 222 12.50 11.24 -16.17
CA SER A 222 12.68 11.90 -14.87
C SER A 222 12.13 13.33 -14.92
N GLY A 223 11.20 13.66 -14.01
CA GLY A 223 10.62 15.00 -13.91
C GLY A 223 9.42 15.05 -13.00
N THR A 224 9.17 16.23 -12.44
CA THR A 224 7.98 16.51 -11.62
C THR A 224 6.83 16.99 -12.50
N VAL A 225 5.72 16.29 -12.47
CA VAL A 225 4.51 16.71 -13.20
C VAL A 225 3.85 17.86 -12.46
N ARG A 226 3.71 19.00 -13.17
CA ARG A 226 3.07 20.21 -12.66
C ARG A 226 1.58 20.25 -12.95
N ASN A 227 1.18 19.85 -14.16
CA ASN A 227 -0.21 19.94 -14.63
C ASN A 227 -0.49 18.95 -15.76
N ILE A 228 -1.77 18.74 -16.06
CA ILE A 228 -2.24 18.00 -17.23
C ILE A 228 -3.26 18.87 -17.93
N GLU A 229 -3.11 19.01 -19.22
CA GLU A 229 -4.01 19.74 -20.12
C GLU A 229 -4.57 18.79 -21.18
N ARG A 230 -5.68 19.16 -21.78
CA ARG A 230 -6.24 18.43 -22.91
C ARG A 230 -6.42 19.39 -24.10
N ARG A 231 -5.98 18.96 -25.26
CA ARG A 231 -6.19 19.67 -26.53
C ARG A 231 -7.57 19.34 -27.11
N GLY A 232 -8.02 20.17 -28.04
CA GLY A 232 -9.28 19.99 -28.73
C GLY A 232 -9.37 18.71 -29.58
N ASP A 233 -8.24 18.16 -29.99
CA ASP A 233 -8.13 16.89 -30.71
C ASP A 233 -8.21 15.66 -29.78
N GLY A 234 -8.30 15.88 -28.49
CA GLY A 234 -8.38 14.83 -27.48
C GLY A 234 -7.02 14.36 -26.94
N THR A 235 -5.91 14.91 -27.40
CA THR A 235 -4.57 14.60 -26.87
C THR A 235 -4.40 15.20 -25.47
N ALA A 236 -3.95 14.39 -24.52
CA ALA A 236 -3.52 14.87 -23.20
C ALA A 236 -2.07 15.37 -23.27
N VAL A 237 -1.77 16.44 -22.58
CA VAL A 237 -0.44 17.03 -22.48
C VAL A 237 -0.03 17.10 -21.01
N VAL A 238 0.93 16.28 -20.64
CA VAL A 238 1.54 16.30 -19.30
C VAL A 238 2.63 17.36 -19.28
N LEU A 239 2.48 18.36 -18.39
CA LEU A 239 3.40 19.48 -18.23
C LEU A 239 4.34 19.20 -17.05
N LEU A 240 5.65 19.20 -17.29
CA LEU A 240 6.65 19.09 -16.24
C LEU A 240 7.04 20.48 -15.69
N GLU A 241 7.60 20.51 -14.48
CA GLU A 241 8.07 21.75 -13.85
C GLU A 241 9.21 22.42 -14.62
N ASP A 242 10.03 21.65 -15.31
CA ASP A 242 11.15 22.13 -16.14
C ASP A 242 10.71 22.64 -17.54
N GLY A 243 9.42 22.68 -17.81
CA GLY A 243 8.83 23.16 -19.06
C GLY A 243 8.67 22.11 -20.15
N ARG A 244 9.20 20.90 -19.99
CA ARG A 244 8.96 19.80 -20.94
C ARG A 244 7.48 19.45 -21.01
N ARG A 245 7.06 19.02 -22.19
CA ARG A 245 5.68 18.62 -22.51
C ARG A 245 5.71 17.21 -23.04
N ILE A 246 4.87 16.33 -22.50
CA ILE A 246 4.73 14.95 -22.94
C ILE A 246 3.30 14.76 -23.42
N GLU A 247 3.13 14.39 -24.68
CA GLU A 247 1.84 14.17 -25.31
C GLU A 247 1.47 12.69 -25.20
N ALA A 248 0.23 12.40 -24.86
CA ALA A 248 -0.29 11.05 -24.77
C ALA A 248 -1.79 11.00 -25.07
N GLY A 249 -2.28 9.86 -25.54
CA GLY A 249 -3.73 9.63 -25.71
C GLY A 249 -4.44 9.48 -24.39
N SER A 250 -3.77 8.91 -23.40
CA SER A 250 -4.29 8.73 -22.03
C SER A 250 -3.24 9.04 -20.97
N VAL A 251 -3.68 9.38 -19.76
CA VAL A 251 -2.79 9.63 -18.60
C VAL A 251 -3.30 8.84 -17.40
N VAL A 252 -2.39 8.14 -16.72
CA VAL A 252 -2.68 7.45 -15.46
C VAL A 252 -1.95 8.14 -14.30
N LEU A 253 -2.71 8.58 -13.29
CA LEU A 253 -2.20 9.25 -12.10
C LEU A 253 -1.97 8.24 -10.97
N ALA A 254 -0.72 7.81 -10.81
CA ALA A 254 -0.25 6.84 -9.82
C ALA A 254 0.83 7.41 -8.88
N ALA A 255 0.83 8.75 -8.67
CA ALA A 255 1.84 9.48 -7.90
C ALA A 255 1.65 9.41 -6.36
N GLY A 256 0.98 8.36 -5.86
CA GLY A 256 0.74 8.18 -4.44
C GLY A 256 0.00 9.39 -3.84
N VAL A 257 0.45 9.87 -2.66
CA VAL A 257 -0.19 11.02 -2.00
C VAL A 257 -0.11 12.31 -2.80
N HIS A 258 0.86 12.44 -3.70
CA HIS A 258 1.00 13.64 -4.56
C HIS A 258 -0.09 13.73 -5.63
N THR A 259 -0.81 12.64 -5.91
CA THR A 259 -1.95 12.64 -6.84
C THR A 259 -3.02 13.67 -6.43
N ARG A 260 -3.16 13.98 -5.14
CA ARG A 260 -4.15 14.97 -4.65
C ARG A 260 -3.96 16.35 -5.30
N PHE A 261 -2.73 16.79 -5.52
CA PHE A 261 -2.43 18.10 -6.11
C PHE A 261 -2.79 18.15 -7.60
N LEU A 262 -2.60 17.04 -8.31
CA LEU A 262 -2.99 16.92 -9.70
C LEU A 262 -4.51 16.83 -9.84
N ALA A 263 -5.16 16.05 -8.98
CA ALA A 263 -6.61 15.91 -8.95
C ALA A 263 -7.31 17.25 -8.66
N GLU A 264 -6.79 18.04 -7.71
CA GLU A 264 -7.29 19.40 -7.42
C GLU A 264 -7.22 20.31 -8.65
N LYS A 265 -6.10 20.30 -9.39
CA LYS A 265 -5.94 21.07 -10.63
C LYS A 265 -6.87 20.63 -11.75
N LEU A 266 -7.27 19.36 -11.75
CA LEU A 266 -8.27 18.83 -12.69
C LEU A 266 -9.71 19.13 -12.26
N GLY A 267 -9.91 19.83 -11.14
CA GLY A 267 -11.23 20.14 -10.59
C GLY A 267 -11.90 18.97 -9.88
N GLU A 268 -11.12 17.97 -9.46
CA GLU A 268 -11.57 16.77 -8.73
C GLU A 268 -10.83 16.65 -7.38
N PRO A 269 -11.03 17.58 -6.43
CA PRO A 269 -10.34 17.51 -5.15
C PRO A 269 -10.71 16.25 -4.38
N ILE A 270 -9.72 15.46 -3.98
CA ILE A 270 -9.88 14.22 -3.24
C ILE A 270 -9.35 14.35 -1.80
N PRO A 271 -9.99 13.74 -0.80
CA PRO A 271 -9.55 13.81 0.59
C PRO A 271 -8.38 12.85 0.85
N LEU A 272 -7.37 12.90 0.00
CA LEU A 272 -6.18 12.06 0.10
C LEU A 272 -5.19 12.70 1.07
N GLU A 273 -4.83 11.98 2.13
CA GLU A 273 -3.91 12.47 3.15
C GLU A 273 -2.72 11.53 3.31
N THR A 274 -1.65 12.00 3.95
CA THR A 274 -0.48 11.19 4.23
C THR A 274 -0.55 10.57 5.62
N GLU A 275 -0.51 9.26 5.67
CA GLU A 275 -0.17 8.50 6.88
C GLU A 275 1.31 8.14 6.80
N ARG A 276 2.14 8.85 7.59
CA ARG A 276 3.56 8.56 7.65
C ARG A 276 3.79 7.25 8.36
N GLY A 277 4.49 6.34 7.69
CA GLY A 277 4.91 5.07 8.25
C GLY A 277 6.42 5.02 8.40
N TYR A 278 6.88 4.38 9.45
CA TYR A 278 8.29 4.25 9.75
C TYR A 278 8.70 2.79 9.81
N HIS A 279 9.96 2.52 9.45
CA HIS A 279 10.58 1.24 9.76
C HIS A 279 12.05 1.40 10.15
N THR A 280 12.53 0.40 10.88
CA THR A 280 13.96 0.12 11.08
C THR A 280 14.29 -1.16 10.30
N GLN A 281 15.28 -1.10 9.41
CA GLN A 281 15.89 -2.28 8.80
C GLN A 281 17.08 -2.70 9.67
N ILE A 282 17.09 -3.92 10.16
CA ILE A 282 18.16 -4.51 10.97
C ILE A 282 18.93 -5.46 10.06
N MET A 283 20.16 -5.10 9.70
CA MET A 283 20.95 -5.87 8.73
C MET A 283 21.64 -7.09 9.36
N LYS A 284 21.96 -7.03 10.66
CA LYS A 284 22.55 -8.14 11.43
C LYS A 284 21.67 -8.54 12.61
N PRO A 285 20.53 -9.24 12.34
CA PRO A 285 19.52 -9.53 13.37
C PRO A 285 19.95 -10.64 14.36
N GLY A 286 20.97 -11.43 14.07
CA GLY A 286 21.41 -12.54 14.90
C GLY A 286 20.47 -13.74 14.96
N ILE A 287 19.31 -13.66 14.32
CA ILE A 287 18.31 -14.71 14.18
C ILE A 287 17.86 -14.83 12.72
N ALA A 288 17.32 -15.98 12.36
CA ALA A 288 16.69 -16.24 11.06
C ALA A 288 15.21 -16.54 11.26
N MET A 289 14.35 -15.61 10.86
CA MET A 289 12.89 -15.79 10.88
C MET A 289 12.44 -16.51 9.60
N ARG A 290 11.43 -17.37 9.74
CA ARG A 290 10.76 -18.04 8.62
C ARG A 290 9.52 -17.28 8.19
N TYR A 291 8.70 -16.87 9.13
CA TYR A 291 7.42 -16.19 8.91
C TYR A 291 7.55 -14.69 9.13
N SER A 292 6.79 -13.91 8.38
CA SER A 292 6.51 -12.55 8.82
C SER A 292 5.56 -12.58 10.02
N VAL A 293 5.70 -11.61 10.90
CA VAL A 293 4.93 -11.54 12.14
C VAL A 293 4.22 -10.19 12.23
N ILE A 294 2.92 -10.19 12.45
CA ILE A 294 2.16 -9.00 12.83
C ILE A 294 1.71 -9.11 14.29
N TRP A 295 1.81 -8.01 15.02
CA TRP A 295 1.25 -7.90 16.37
C TRP A 295 0.07 -6.89 16.35
N PRO A 296 -1.17 -7.34 16.12
CA PRO A 296 -2.32 -6.46 15.88
C PRO A 296 -2.57 -5.48 17.02
N HIS A 297 -2.42 -5.93 18.26
CA HIS A 297 -2.67 -5.09 19.44
C HIS A 297 -1.69 -3.91 19.53
N ARG A 298 -0.45 -4.07 19.03
CA ARG A 298 0.60 -3.05 19.00
C ARG A 298 0.76 -2.39 17.64
N ALA A 299 -0.01 -2.82 16.63
CA ALA A 299 -0.07 -2.29 15.26
C ALA A 299 1.31 -2.17 14.59
N PHE A 300 2.13 -3.22 14.66
CA PHE A 300 3.39 -3.30 13.95
C PHE A 300 3.66 -4.68 13.36
N MET A 301 4.59 -4.73 12.42
CA MET A 301 5.05 -5.95 11.78
C MET A 301 6.56 -6.12 11.92
N VAL A 302 6.98 -7.38 11.87
CA VAL A 302 8.37 -7.80 11.69
C VAL A 302 8.42 -8.71 10.46
N THR A 303 9.22 -8.34 9.48
CA THR A 303 9.27 -9.08 8.20
C THR A 303 10.71 -9.45 7.88
N PRO A 304 11.03 -10.74 7.65
CA PRO A 304 12.30 -11.14 7.08
C PRO A 304 12.40 -10.66 5.63
N THR A 305 13.47 -9.94 5.31
CA THR A 305 13.75 -9.40 3.97
C THR A 305 15.14 -9.82 3.51
N ALA A 306 15.45 -9.63 2.23
CA ALA A 306 16.78 -9.90 1.70
C ALA A 306 17.89 -9.09 2.41
N GLY A 307 17.56 -7.93 2.99
CA GLY A 307 18.49 -7.09 3.75
C GLY A 307 18.52 -7.35 5.26
N GLY A 308 17.94 -8.46 5.75
CA GLY A 308 17.83 -8.77 7.19
C GLY A 308 16.38 -8.71 7.69
N ILE A 309 16.14 -8.15 8.86
CA ILE A 309 14.80 -8.03 9.44
C ILE A 309 14.32 -6.58 9.40
N ARG A 310 13.11 -6.38 8.88
CA ARG A 310 12.43 -5.08 8.86
C ARG A 310 11.39 -5.04 9.98
N VAL A 311 11.48 -4.02 10.82
CA VAL A 311 10.52 -3.76 11.91
C VAL A 311 9.83 -2.44 11.62
N GLY A 312 8.52 -2.45 11.43
CA GLY A 312 7.79 -1.23 11.07
C GLY A 312 6.31 -1.32 11.34
N GLY A 313 5.67 -0.20 11.24
CA GLY A 313 4.25 -0.03 11.56
C GLY A 313 3.97 1.43 11.84
N ASN A 314 3.23 1.71 12.89
CA ASN A 314 2.80 3.01 13.36
C ASN A 314 2.30 3.98 12.27
N VAL A 315 1.59 4.99 12.69
CA VAL A 315 1.06 6.06 11.84
C VAL A 315 1.38 7.40 12.49
N GLU A 316 2.03 8.29 11.73
CA GLU A 316 2.14 9.69 12.11
C GLU A 316 1.34 10.55 11.14
N LEU A 317 0.43 11.37 11.68
CA LEU A 317 -0.35 12.35 10.96
C LEU A 317 0.27 13.74 11.16
N ALA A 318 1.09 14.18 10.20
CA ALA A 318 1.91 15.39 10.30
C ALA A 318 2.04 16.17 8.97
N GLY A 319 1.31 15.75 7.94
CA GLY A 319 1.44 16.32 6.59
C GLY A 319 2.72 15.92 5.88
N LEU A 320 2.97 16.49 4.71
CA LEU A 320 4.11 16.12 3.85
C LEU A 320 5.43 16.77 4.30
N ASP A 321 5.38 18.00 4.84
CA ASP A 321 6.56 18.87 4.97
C ASP A 321 7.25 18.76 6.33
N ALA A 322 6.61 18.16 7.34
CA ALA A 322 7.17 18.04 8.67
C ALA A 322 8.41 17.14 8.70
N ALA A 323 9.42 17.46 9.49
CA ALA A 323 10.59 16.58 9.66
C ALA A 323 10.19 15.21 10.23
N PRO A 324 10.83 14.10 9.79
CA PRO A 324 10.61 12.78 10.35
C PRO A 324 10.95 12.69 11.83
N ASP A 325 10.22 11.87 12.58
CA ASP A 325 10.53 11.58 13.98
C ASP A 325 11.01 10.12 14.16
N PHE A 326 12.30 9.90 14.07
CA PHE A 326 12.91 8.58 14.17
C PHE A 326 12.95 7.99 15.60
N ARG A 327 12.41 8.67 16.61
CA ARG A 327 12.13 8.03 17.90
C ARG A 327 11.05 6.96 17.79
N ARG A 328 10.12 7.14 16.88
CA ARG A 328 8.97 6.24 16.67
C ARG A 328 9.36 4.82 16.23
N PRO A 329 10.19 4.60 15.21
CA PRO A 329 10.57 3.24 14.84
C PRO A 329 11.37 2.53 15.93
N ARG A 330 12.09 3.26 16.80
CA ARG A 330 12.83 2.67 17.92
C ARG A 330 11.92 2.04 18.99
N VAL A 331 10.72 2.59 19.21
CA VAL A 331 9.70 1.96 20.06
C VAL A 331 9.32 0.59 19.51
N LEU A 332 9.09 0.51 18.19
CA LEU A 332 8.71 -0.74 17.54
C LEU A 332 9.82 -1.80 17.63
N VAL A 333 11.10 -1.38 17.56
CA VAL A 333 12.24 -2.28 17.76
C VAL A 333 12.23 -2.89 19.15
N ARG A 334 11.95 -2.10 20.23
CA ARG A 334 11.80 -2.65 21.58
C ARG A 334 10.68 -3.69 21.70
N HIS A 335 9.54 -3.43 21.03
CA HIS A 335 8.45 -4.41 20.98
C HIS A 335 8.86 -5.67 20.19
N ALA A 336 9.60 -5.51 19.08
CA ALA A 336 10.11 -6.65 18.31
C ALA A 336 11.08 -7.50 19.14
N GLN A 337 11.98 -6.90 19.93
CA GLN A 337 12.87 -7.64 20.84
C GLN A 337 12.10 -8.40 21.93
N ARG A 338 10.94 -7.90 22.35
CA ARG A 338 10.06 -8.60 23.29
C ARG A 338 9.41 -9.84 22.66
N ALA A 339 8.99 -9.73 21.39
CA ALA A 339 8.43 -10.85 20.63
C ALA A 339 9.51 -11.85 20.19
N LEU A 340 10.75 -11.39 19.98
CA LEU A 340 11.89 -12.12 19.42
C LEU A 340 13.11 -11.91 20.35
N PRO A 341 13.23 -12.64 21.47
CA PRO A 341 14.28 -12.39 22.48
C PRO A 341 15.71 -12.52 21.96
N GLY A 342 15.92 -13.28 20.88
CA GLY A 342 17.23 -13.44 20.24
C GLY A 342 17.59 -12.32 19.25
N LEU A 343 16.69 -11.35 19.01
CA LEU A 343 16.89 -10.28 18.03
C LEU A 343 17.98 -9.31 18.49
N LYS A 344 19.10 -9.34 17.80
CA LYS A 344 20.16 -8.33 17.92
C LYS A 344 19.84 -7.14 17.03
N VAL A 345 20.15 -5.95 17.51
CA VAL A 345 19.90 -4.69 16.81
C VAL A 345 21.25 -4.08 16.41
N GLU A 346 21.86 -4.69 15.41
CA GLU A 346 23.17 -4.28 14.91
C GLU A 346 23.04 -3.85 13.44
N GLU A 347 23.78 -2.82 13.05
CA GLU A 347 23.77 -2.26 11.68
C GLU A 347 22.35 -1.96 11.20
N THR A 348 21.79 -0.85 11.65
CA THR A 348 20.42 -0.45 11.32
C THR A 348 20.35 0.74 10.39
N THR A 349 19.30 0.78 9.56
CA THR A 349 18.88 1.98 8.87
C THR A 349 17.43 2.29 9.19
N GLU A 350 17.09 3.57 9.23
CA GLU A 350 15.73 4.04 9.53
C GLU A 350 15.16 4.73 8.28
N TRP A 351 13.87 4.58 8.07
CA TRP A 351 13.18 5.15 6.92
C TRP A 351 11.77 5.61 7.29
N MET A 352 11.30 6.61 6.57
CA MET A 352 9.93 7.12 6.64
C MET A 352 9.34 7.28 5.24
N GLY A 353 8.07 6.92 5.09
CA GLY A 353 7.33 7.12 3.85
C GLY A 353 5.89 7.57 4.05
N HIS A 354 5.32 8.08 2.98
CA HIS A 354 4.01 8.71 2.92
C HIS A 354 2.98 7.75 2.32
N ARG A 355 2.22 7.03 3.16
CA ARG A 355 1.11 6.19 2.68
C ARG A 355 -0.03 7.10 2.20
N PRO A 356 -0.56 6.89 0.98
CA PRO A 356 -1.68 7.67 0.45
C PRO A 356 -2.99 7.15 1.05
N ALA A 357 -3.50 7.79 2.09
CA ALA A 357 -4.67 7.35 2.84
C ALA A 357 -5.93 8.11 2.46
N LEU A 358 -7.01 7.37 2.22
CA LEU A 358 -8.36 7.90 2.05
C LEU A 358 -9.21 7.61 3.30
N PRO A 359 -10.18 8.44 3.64
CA PRO A 359 -10.94 8.28 4.88
C PRO A 359 -11.72 6.97 4.97
N ASP A 360 -12.16 6.42 3.85
CA ASP A 360 -12.88 5.15 3.74
C ASP A 360 -11.94 3.94 3.50
N THR A 361 -10.63 4.16 3.44
CA THR A 361 -9.60 3.14 3.18
C THR A 361 -9.69 2.42 1.84
N ILE A 362 -10.64 2.79 0.98
CA ILE A 362 -10.82 2.22 -0.37
C ILE A 362 -10.01 3.04 -1.38
N PRO A 363 -9.16 2.44 -2.23
CA PRO A 363 -8.41 3.18 -3.24
C PRO A 363 -9.33 3.82 -4.29
N ILE A 364 -8.83 4.83 -4.97
CA ILE A 364 -9.44 5.37 -6.18
C ILE A 364 -8.78 4.68 -7.37
N ILE A 365 -9.57 3.88 -8.11
CA ILE A 365 -9.17 3.18 -9.32
C ILE A 365 -10.29 3.43 -10.34
N SER A 366 -10.23 4.54 -11.07
CA SER A 366 -11.32 4.96 -11.96
C SER A 366 -10.86 5.94 -13.02
N PRO A 367 -11.62 6.10 -14.11
CA PRO A 367 -11.47 7.28 -14.96
C PRO A 367 -11.81 8.57 -14.18
N SER A 368 -11.25 9.68 -14.63
CA SER A 368 -11.66 11.03 -14.21
C SER A 368 -13.11 11.29 -14.64
N SER A 369 -13.89 11.94 -13.77
CA SER A 369 -15.25 12.40 -14.10
C SER A 369 -15.25 13.71 -14.89
N LYS A 370 -14.12 14.43 -14.92
CA LYS A 370 -13.98 15.77 -15.53
C LYS A 370 -13.16 15.74 -16.82
N MET A 371 -12.12 14.92 -16.90
CA MET A 371 -11.19 14.90 -18.02
C MET A 371 -11.14 13.50 -18.65
N PRO A 372 -11.86 13.25 -19.76
CA PRO A 372 -11.80 11.99 -20.47
C PRO A 372 -10.36 11.61 -20.84
N GLY A 373 -10.00 10.31 -20.73
CA GLY A 373 -8.64 9.82 -21.00
C GLY A 373 -7.66 10.01 -19.84
N VAL A 374 -8.10 10.58 -18.70
CA VAL A 374 -7.32 10.58 -17.45
C VAL A 374 -7.90 9.52 -16.52
N PHE A 375 -7.02 8.77 -15.87
CA PHE A 375 -7.35 7.69 -14.94
C PHE A 375 -6.59 7.88 -13.61
N TYR A 376 -7.21 7.48 -12.52
CA TYR A 376 -6.62 7.53 -11.18
C TYR A 376 -6.32 6.12 -10.67
N ALA A 377 -5.13 5.95 -10.08
CA ALA A 377 -4.71 4.75 -9.36
C ALA A 377 -3.97 5.16 -8.08
N THR A 378 -4.72 5.55 -7.05
CA THR A 378 -4.16 6.14 -5.81
C THR A 378 -4.99 5.81 -4.58
N GLY A 379 -4.50 6.19 -3.39
CA GLY A 379 -5.25 6.01 -2.16
C GLY A 379 -5.22 4.60 -1.59
N HIS A 380 -4.27 3.77 -1.99
CA HIS A 380 -4.16 2.37 -1.56
C HIS A 380 -3.76 2.18 -0.09
N GLY A 381 -3.48 3.26 0.65
CA GLY A 381 -3.15 3.20 2.07
C GLY A 381 -2.00 2.24 2.38
N HIS A 382 -2.28 1.24 3.20
CA HIS A 382 -1.33 0.20 3.60
C HIS A 382 -1.20 -0.93 2.57
N LEU A 383 -2.15 -1.07 1.64
CA LEU A 383 -2.30 -2.23 0.74
C LEU A 383 -1.82 -1.96 -0.70
N GLY A 384 -1.01 -0.91 -0.91
CA GLY A 384 -0.52 -0.57 -2.24
C GLY A 384 0.32 -1.67 -2.88
N LEU A 385 1.12 -2.39 -2.10
CA LEU A 385 1.86 -3.55 -2.59
C LEU A 385 0.90 -4.69 -2.96
N THR A 386 0.00 -5.06 -2.04
CA THR A 386 -0.99 -6.13 -2.22
C THR A 386 -1.83 -5.94 -3.49
N PHE A 387 -2.34 -4.73 -3.70
CA PHE A 387 -3.27 -4.46 -4.80
C PHE A 387 -2.59 -4.03 -6.11
N SER A 388 -1.25 -3.98 -6.17
CA SER A 388 -0.55 -3.40 -7.32
C SER A 388 -0.84 -4.14 -8.63
N ALA A 389 -0.81 -5.46 -8.64
CA ALA A 389 -1.08 -6.27 -9.82
C ALA A 389 -2.54 -6.16 -10.29
N THR A 390 -3.51 -6.33 -9.37
CA THR A 390 -4.93 -6.19 -9.67
C THR A 390 -5.27 -4.79 -10.17
N THR A 391 -4.70 -3.74 -9.55
CA THR A 391 -4.86 -2.35 -10.00
C THR A 391 -4.33 -2.17 -11.42
N ALA A 392 -3.19 -2.77 -11.74
CA ALA A 392 -2.60 -2.67 -13.07
C ALA A 392 -3.50 -3.29 -14.15
N LEU A 393 -4.03 -4.48 -13.89
CA LEU A 393 -4.96 -5.16 -14.80
C LEU A 393 -6.24 -4.34 -15.03
N VAL A 394 -6.84 -3.85 -13.94
CA VAL A 394 -8.08 -3.05 -13.99
C VAL A 394 -7.87 -1.72 -14.74
N ILE A 395 -6.79 -1.00 -14.45
CA ILE A 395 -6.45 0.25 -15.17
C ILE A 395 -6.18 -0.04 -16.63
N ALA A 396 -5.47 -1.11 -16.95
CA ALA A 396 -5.18 -1.47 -18.33
C ALA A 396 -6.47 -1.85 -19.10
N ASP A 397 -7.44 -2.53 -18.47
CA ASP A 397 -8.77 -2.75 -19.06
C ASP A 397 -9.45 -1.42 -19.38
N MET A 398 -9.52 -0.49 -18.43
CA MET A 398 -10.14 0.81 -18.62
C MET A 398 -9.48 1.63 -19.73
N VAL A 399 -8.14 1.67 -19.76
CA VAL A 399 -7.37 2.42 -20.77
C VAL A 399 -7.58 1.86 -22.18
N THR A 400 -7.69 0.54 -22.29
CA THR A 400 -7.95 -0.13 -23.59
C THR A 400 -9.42 -0.19 -23.96
N GLY A 401 -10.32 0.38 -23.15
CA GLY A 401 -11.77 0.38 -23.39
C GLY A 401 -12.46 -0.95 -23.10
N LEU A 402 -11.78 -1.87 -22.45
CA LEU A 402 -12.37 -3.12 -21.97
C LEU A 402 -13.12 -2.89 -20.65
N LYS A 403 -14.16 -3.68 -20.43
CA LYS A 403 -14.88 -3.67 -19.15
C LYS A 403 -14.06 -4.46 -18.12
N PRO A 404 -13.68 -3.84 -16.99
CA PRO A 404 -13.05 -4.57 -15.90
C PRO A 404 -13.90 -5.75 -15.41
N SER A 405 -13.25 -6.84 -15.04
CA SER A 405 -13.90 -8.02 -14.49
C SER A 405 -14.48 -7.83 -13.08
N LEU A 406 -14.10 -6.74 -12.41
CA LEU A 406 -14.60 -6.34 -11.09
C LEU A 406 -15.62 -5.22 -11.22
N ASP A 407 -16.58 -5.18 -10.29
CA ASP A 407 -17.43 -4.00 -10.12
C ASP A 407 -16.61 -2.86 -9.52
N MET A 408 -16.33 -1.84 -10.33
CA MET A 408 -15.49 -0.70 -9.97
C MET A 408 -16.27 0.46 -9.33
N THR A 409 -17.57 0.33 -9.10
CA THR A 409 -18.42 1.37 -8.51
C THR A 409 -17.86 1.92 -7.18
N PRO A 410 -17.39 1.09 -6.21
CA PRO A 410 -16.86 1.58 -4.95
C PRO A 410 -15.53 2.34 -5.08
N PHE A 411 -14.82 2.18 -6.22
CA PHE A 411 -13.46 2.73 -6.42
C PHE A 411 -13.46 4.03 -7.22
N ARG A 412 -14.63 4.58 -7.54
CA ARG A 412 -14.78 5.80 -8.33
C ARG A 412 -14.31 7.03 -7.57
N ILE A 413 -13.74 8.00 -8.32
CA ILE A 413 -13.29 9.27 -7.74
C ILE A 413 -14.47 10.13 -7.26
N ASP A 414 -15.60 10.10 -7.93
CA ASP A 414 -16.79 10.90 -7.66
C ASP A 414 -17.66 10.41 -6.48
N ARG A 415 -17.15 9.47 -5.67
CA ARG A 415 -17.77 9.06 -4.42
C ARG A 415 -17.52 10.02 -3.25
N TYR A 416 -16.70 11.04 -3.45
CA TYR A 416 -16.34 12.06 -2.45
C TYR A 416 -17.03 13.41 -2.68
#